data_adf47b4a40ef31cae7eeac5dd369e6b3
#
_entry.id   adf47b4a40ef31cae7eeac5dd369e6b3
#
_cell.length_a   1.000
_cell.length_b   1.000
_cell.length_c   1.000
_cell.angle_alpha   90.00
_cell.angle_beta   90.00
_cell.angle_gamma   90.00
#
_symmetry.space_group_name_H-M   'P 1'
#
loop_
_entity.id
_entity.type
_entity.pdbx_description
1 polymer ?
#
loop_
_entity_poly.entity_id
_entity_poly.type
_entity_poly.pdbx_seq_one_letter_code
_entity_poly.pdbx_strand_id
1 'polypeptide(L)'
;CFVHAKVKKSLFPDGTPIPEWFNDTTKIDVNTLGKKYVITDYGVVNDSSVVQTEAIQTVIDKAAQNGGGVIVVPRGTFLSGSIFFKQGTHLYIDEGGVLKGSDRIANFKIVETRIEGETCKYFSALINANGLDGFTICGKGTINGNGMHYWQEFWIRREWNRECTNKDAQR
;
A
#
# COMPACT_ATOMS: atom_id res chain seq x y z
N CYS A 1 -41.20 5.47 30.96
CA CYS A 1 -40.86 6.48 29.94
C CYS A 1 -39.43 6.23 29.45
N PHE A 2 -39.27 5.62 28.28
CA PHE A 2 -37.96 5.54 27.65
C PHE A 2 -37.72 6.82 26.85
N VAL A 3 -36.80 7.66 27.34
CA VAL A 3 -36.34 8.84 26.62
C VAL A 3 -35.42 8.35 25.50
N HIS A 4 -35.91 8.31 24.28
CA HIS A 4 -35.08 8.13 23.08
C HIS A 4 -34.22 9.38 22.91
N ALA A 5 -32.96 9.31 23.32
CA ALA A 5 -32.01 10.34 22.97
C ALA A 5 -31.88 10.38 21.44
N LYS A 6 -32.37 11.48 20.82
CA LYS A 6 -32.15 11.75 19.40
C LYS A 6 -30.62 11.80 19.16
N VAL A 7 -30.09 10.80 18.51
CA VAL A 7 -28.71 10.85 18.01
C VAL A 7 -28.61 12.06 17.10
N LYS A 8 -27.84 13.06 17.50
CA LYS A 8 -27.54 14.23 16.69
C LYS A 8 -26.80 13.72 15.46
N LYS A 9 -27.44 13.75 14.27
CA LYS A 9 -26.74 13.43 13.01
C LYS A 9 -25.59 14.42 12.86
N SER A 10 -24.37 13.90 12.84
CA SER A 10 -23.18 14.70 12.51
C SER A 10 -23.31 15.18 11.08
N LEU A 11 -23.05 16.45 10.83
CA LEU A 11 -23.11 17.07 9.50
C LEU A 11 -21.71 17.51 9.08
N PHE A 12 -21.45 17.48 7.79
CA PHE A 12 -20.31 18.17 7.21
C PHE A 12 -20.47 19.69 7.33
N PRO A 13 -19.39 20.48 7.18
CA PRO A 13 -19.48 21.96 7.26
C PRO A 13 -20.45 22.58 6.28
N ASP A 14 -20.77 21.93 5.15
CA ASP A 14 -21.77 22.36 4.15
C ASP A 14 -23.20 21.97 4.50
N GLY A 15 -23.44 21.35 5.66
CA GLY A 15 -24.74 20.90 6.13
C GLY A 15 -25.20 19.55 5.60
N THR A 16 -24.42 18.85 4.78
CA THR A 16 -24.75 17.50 4.31
C THR A 16 -24.59 16.46 5.42
N PRO A 17 -25.44 15.41 5.50
CA PRO A 17 -25.30 14.36 6.49
C PRO A 17 -24.01 13.57 6.31
N ILE A 18 -23.27 13.32 7.38
CA ILE A 18 -22.14 12.39 7.37
C ILE A 18 -22.69 10.97 7.19
N PRO A 19 -22.28 10.25 6.13
CA PRO A 19 -22.68 8.85 5.92
C PRO A 19 -22.30 7.95 7.09
N GLU A 20 -23.09 6.93 7.37
CA GLU A 20 -22.86 6.01 8.52
C GLU A 20 -21.50 5.33 8.47
N TRP A 21 -20.98 4.99 7.28
CA TRP A 21 -19.69 4.35 7.12
C TRP A 21 -18.50 5.20 7.63
N PHE A 22 -18.63 6.53 7.74
CA PHE A 22 -17.61 7.38 8.37
C PHE A 22 -17.43 7.10 9.86
N ASN A 23 -18.49 6.61 10.50
CA ASN A 23 -18.48 6.29 11.92
C ASN A 23 -18.33 4.79 12.17
N ASP A 24 -18.12 4.00 11.11
CA ASP A 24 -17.88 2.57 11.23
C ASP A 24 -16.48 2.33 11.79
N THR A 25 -16.43 1.91 13.05
CA THR A 25 -15.21 1.51 13.77
C THR A 25 -15.06 0.00 13.88
N THR A 26 -15.84 -0.74 13.10
CA THR A 26 -15.81 -2.21 13.09
C THR A 26 -14.43 -2.70 12.69
N LYS A 27 -13.81 -3.47 13.56
CA LYS A 27 -12.52 -4.11 13.25
C LYS A 27 -12.77 -5.27 12.31
N ILE A 28 -11.98 -5.29 11.23
CA ILE A 28 -12.02 -6.39 10.27
C ILE A 28 -11.44 -7.64 10.94
N ASP A 29 -12.24 -8.71 10.97
CA ASP A 29 -11.72 -10.03 11.34
C ASP A 29 -11.00 -10.65 10.13
N VAL A 30 -9.69 -10.79 10.25
CA VAL A 30 -8.84 -11.37 9.21
C VAL A 30 -9.28 -12.78 8.80
N ASN A 31 -9.95 -13.52 9.70
CA ASN A 31 -10.42 -14.87 9.40
C ASN A 31 -11.60 -14.90 8.43
N THR A 32 -12.31 -13.79 8.26
CA THR A 32 -13.39 -13.66 7.28
C THR A 32 -12.91 -13.36 5.86
N LEU A 33 -11.63 -12.98 5.70
CA LEU A 33 -11.04 -12.61 4.41
C LEU A 33 -10.50 -13.80 3.60
N GLY A 34 -10.73 -15.03 4.06
CA GLY A 34 -10.36 -16.25 3.36
C GLY A 34 -9.07 -16.92 3.86
N LYS A 35 -8.50 -17.79 3.02
CA LYS A 35 -7.31 -18.58 3.37
C LYS A 35 -6.09 -17.67 3.57
N LYS A 36 -5.30 -17.96 4.60
CA LYS A 36 -4.05 -17.26 4.89
C LYS A 36 -2.88 -17.85 4.09
N TYR A 37 -2.08 -16.97 3.52
CA TYR A 37 -0.84 -17.26 2.80
C TYR A 37 0.29 -16.50 3.49
N VAL A 38 0.96 -17.13 4.44
CA VAL A 38 2.08 -16.54 5.17
C VAL A 38 3.28 -16.53 4.24
N ILE A 39 3.83 -15.35 3.93
CA ILE A 39 4.87 -15.21 2.89
C ILE A 39 6.10 -16.07 3.15
N THR A 40 6.47 -16.29 4.42
CA THR A 40 7.61 -17.14 4.80
C THR A 40 7.41 -18.62 4.47
N ASP A 41 6.18 -19.11 4.44
CA ASP A 41 5.87 -20.50 4.05
C ASP A 41 6.11 -20.76 2.55
N TYR A 42 6.34 -19.70 1.80
CA TYR A 42 6.58 -19.71 0.35
C TYR A 42 8.00 -19.22 -0.01
N GLY A 43 8.91 -19.23 0.95
CA GLY A 43 10.34 -18.96 0.72
C GLY A 43 10.75 -17.49 0.80
N VAL A 44 9.82 -16.58 1.19
CA VAL A 44 10.20 -15.19 1.50
C VAL A 44 10.93 -15.19 2.84
N VAL A 45 12.13 -14.61 2.88
CA VAL A 45 12.98 -14.62 4.08
C VAL A 45 12.87 -13.31 4.86
N ASN A 46 13.00 -13.39 6.19
CA ASN A 46 13.04 -12.21 7.04
C ASN A 46 14.43 -11.55 6.95
N ASP A 47 14.65 -10.82 5.85
CA ASP A 47 15.89 -10.11 5.58
C ASP A 47 15.57 -8.73 4.96
N SER A 48 15.91 -7.66 5.67
CA SER A 48 15.68 -6.30 5.24
C SER A 48 16.70 -5.77 4.21
N SER A 49 17.71 -6.55 3.85
CA SER A 49 18.74 -6.21 2.87
C SER A 49 18.47 -6.81 1.48
N VAL A 50 17.60 -7.83 1.40
CA VAL A 50 17.30 -8.53 0.15
C VAL A 50 15.94 -8.08 -0.39
N VAL A 51 15.92 -7.57 -1.62
CA VAL A 51 14.66 -7.21 -2.31
C VAL A 51 13.98 -8.48 -2.79
N GLN A 52 12.76 -8.75 -2.29
CA GLN A 52 12.04 -10.00 -2.49
C GLN A 52 10.70 -9.81 -3.24
N THR A 53 10.63 -8.79 -4.09
CA THR A 53 9.42 -8.40 -4.81
C THR A 53 8.77 -9.58 -5.53
N GLU A 54 9.55 -10.33 -6.33
CA GLU A 54 9.04 -11.43 -7.14
C GLU A 54 8.56 -12.60 -6.27
N ALA A 55 9.25 -12.89 -5.17
CA ALA A 55 8.82 -13.94 -4.24
C ALA A 55 7.48 -13.58 -3.59
N ILE A 56 7.33 -12.34 -3.10
CA ILE A 56 6.07 -11.86 -2.52
C ILE A 56 4.96 -11.82 -3.58
N GLN A 57 5.26 -11.36 -4.81
CA GLN A 57 4.29 -11.35 -5.90
C GLN A 57 3.80 -12.75 -6.24
N THR A 58 4.68 -13.74 -6.24
CA THR A 58 4.32 -15.15 -6.48
C THR A 58 3.31 -15.66 -5.45
N VAL A 59 3.42 -15.24 -4.19
CA VAL A 59 2.44 -15.61 -3.14
C VAL A 59 1.08 -14.98 -3.43
N ILE A 60 1.06 -13.71 -3.84
CA ILE A 60 -0.18 -13.00 -4.21
C ILE A 60 -0.84 -13.69 -5.40
N ASP A 61 -0.06 -14.02 -6.43
CA ASP A 61 -0.54 -14.68 -7.64
C ASP A 61 -1.11 -16.07 -7.35
N LYS A 62 -0.43 -16.82 -6.49
CA LYS A 62 -0.90 -18.13 -6.03
C LYS A 62 -2.21 -18.04 -5.25
N ALA A 63 -2.34 -17.04 -4.36
CA ALA A 63 -3.59 -16.82 -3.63
C ALA A 63 -4.73 -16.50 -4.61
N ALA A 64 -4.50 -15.61 -5.57
CA ALA A 64 -5.50 -15.27 -6.59
C ALA A 64 -5.93 -16.48 -7.43
N GLN A 65 -4.99 -17.30 -7.88
CA GLN A 65 -5.27 -18.54 -8.64
C GLN A 65 -6.11 -19.55 -7.84
N ASN A 66 -5.99 -19.53 -6.52
CA ASN A 66 -6.75 -20.41 -5.62
C ASN A 66 -8.07 -19.80 -5.12
N GLY A 67 -8.57 -18.76 -5.78
CA GLY A 67 -9.85 -18.14 -5.43
C GLY A 67 -9.75 -16.99 -4.42
N GLY A 68 -8.53 -16.50 -4.16
CA GLY A 68 -8.29 -15.38 -3.25
C GLY A 68 -7.75 -15.79 -1.88
N GLY A 69 -7.69 -14.82 -0.96
CA GLY A 69 -7.25 -15.02 0.42
C GLY A 69 -6.36 -13.88 0.93
N VAL A 70 -5.77 -14.10 2.09
CA VAL A 70 -5.01 -13.09 2.82
C VAL A 70 -3.52 -13.37 2.74
N ILE A 71 -2.78 -12.43 2.19
CA ILE A 71 -1.32 -12.43 2.20
C ILE A 71 -0.87 -11.91 3.57
N VAL A 72 -0.20 -12.77 4.32
CA VAL A 72 0.23 -12.46 5.69
C VAL A 72 1.71 -12.14 5.69
N VAL A 73 2.04 -10.92 6.11
CA VAL A 73 3.41 -10.51 6.43
C VAL A 73 3.62 -10.75 7.92
N PRO A 74 4.35 -11.80 8.32
CA PRO A 74 4.55 -12.12 9.73
C PRO A 74 5.55 -11.18 10.39
N ARG A 75 5.82 -11.39 11.67
CA ARG A 75 6.85 -10.65 12.42
C ARG A 75 8.19 -10.70 11.68
N GLY A 76 8.81 -9.53 11.48
CA GLY A 76 10.07 -9.36 10.76
C GLY A 76 10.03 -8.20 9.78
N THR A 77 11.10 -7.99 9.03
CA THR A 77 11.19 -6.93 8.02
C THR A 77 11.45 -7.52 6.66
N PHE A 78 10.54 -7.24 5.72
CA PHE A 78 10.55 -7.79 4.37
C PHE A 78 10.66 -6.66 3.36
N LEU A 79 11.78 -6.63 2.61
CA LEU A 79 12.08 -5.57 1.65
C LEU A 79 11.49 -5.92 0.28
N SER A 80 10.76 -4.98 -0.32
CA SER A 80 10.10 -5.16 -1.60
C SER A 80 10.13 -3.90 -2.46
N GLY A 81 10.06 -4.06 -3.76
CA GLY A 81 9.58 -3.05 -4.69
C GLY A 81 8.06 -3.12 -4.84
N SER A 82 7.56 -2.78 -6.04
CA SER A 82 6.11 -2.78 -6.32
C SER A 82 5.49 -4.16 -6.31
N ILE A 83 4.48 -4.36 -5.49
CA ILE A 83 3.62 -5.56 -5.51
C ILE A 83 2.22 -5.19 -5.96
N PHE A 84 1.56 -6.10 -6.68
CA PHE A 84 0.26 -5.89 -7.31
C PHE A 84 -0.73 -6.93 -6.82
N PHE A 85 -1.72 -6.49 -6.07
CA PHE A 85 -2.81 -7.32 -5.60
C PHE A 85 -3.79 -7.62 -6.71
N LYS A 86 -4.54 -8.70 -6.57
CA LYS A 86 -5.54 -9.18 -7.52
C LYS A 86 -6.90 -9.31 -6.85
N GLN A 87 -7.96 -9.42 -7.65
CA GLN A 87 -9.31 -9.57 -7.11
C GLN A 87 -9.37 -10.73 -6.11
N GLY A 88 -9.99 -10.47 -4.97
CA GLY A 88 -10.15 -11.43 -3.88
C GLY A 88 -8.92 -11.65 -3.00
N THR A 89 -7.79 -10.95 -3.26
CA THR A 89 -6.61 -11.00 -2.39
C THR A 89 -6.56 -9.80 -1.45
N HIS A 90 -6.09 -9.99 -0.21
CA HIS A 90 -6.02 -8.99 0.85
C HIS A 90 -4.64 -9.00 1.49
N LEU A 91 -4.28 -7.92 2.18
CA LEU A 91 -3.01 -7.80 2.91
C LEU A 91 -3.26 -7.73 4.41
N TYR A 92 -2.60 -8.59 5.15
CA TYR A 92 -2.53 -8.53 6.61
C TYR A 92 -1.08 -8.45 7.06
N ILE A 93 -0.76 -7.45 7.87
CA ILE A 93 0.57 -7.30 8.45
C ILE A 93 0.47 -7.55 9.95
N ASP A 94 1.12 -8.61 10.40
CA ASP A 94 1.07 -9.05 11.79
C ASP A 94 1.80 -8.06 12.71
N GLU A 95 1.55 -8.16 14.00
CA GLU A 95 2.22 -7.34 15.02
C GLU A 95 3.74 -7.58 14.99
N GLY A 96 4.50 -6.48 14.77
CA GLY A 96 5.96 -6.54 14.58
C GLY A 96 6.39 -6.97 13.19
N GLY A 97 5.45 -7.17 12.24
CA GLY A 97 5.73 -7.30 10.82
C GLY A 97 5.94 -5.94 10.17
N VAL A 98 6.88 -5.85 9.24
CA VAL A 98 7.19 -4.65 8.46
C VAL A 98 7.32 -5.01 6.99
N LEU A 99 6.43 -4.48 6.17
CA LEU A 99 6.62 -4.46 4.73
C LEU A 99 7.35 -3.16 4.37
N LYS A 100 8.63 -3.28 4.00
CA LYS A 100 9.51 -2.16 3.73
C LYS A 100 9.73 -1.98 2.23
N GLY A 101 9.54 -0.77 1.73
CA GLY A 101 9.85 -0.41 0.35
C GLY A 101 11.36 -0.34 0.12
N SER A 102 11.79 -0.71 -1.09
CA SER A 102 13.16 -0.43 -1.53
C SER A 102 13.41 1.08 -1.59
N ASP A 103 14.62 1.50 -1.28
CA ASP A 103 15.09 2.88 -1.47
C ASP A 103 15.54 3.17 -2.91
N ARG A 104 15.47 2.15 -3.81
CA ARG A 104 15.87 2.28 -5.21
C ARG A 104 14.65 2.27 -6.11
N ILE A 105 14.45 3.35 -6.86
CA ILE A 105 13.34 3.49 -7.83
C ILE A 105 13.35 2.36 -8.87
N ALA A 106 14.52 1.86 -9.26
CA ALA A 106 14.64 0.77 -10.22
C ALA A 106 13.92 -0.54 -9.79
N ASN A 107 13.61 -0.70 -8.50
CA ASN A 107 12.83 -1.82 -7.99
C ASN A 107 11.31 -1.62 -8.08
N PHE A 108 10.87 -0.48 -8.62
CA PHE A 108 9.46 -0.16 -8.82
C PHE A 108 9.13 -0.17 -10.32
N LYS A 109 8.04 -0.85 -10.68
CA LYS A 109 7.61 -0.92 -12.09
C LYS A 109 7.14 0.44 -12.58
N ILE A 110 7.51 0.78 -13.81
CA ILE A 110 6.93 1.94 -14.49
C ILE A 110 5.55 1.53 -15.02
N VAL A 111 4.55 2.31 -14.66
CA VAL A 111 3.15 2.12 -15.07
C VAL A 111 2.62 3.41 -15.67
N GLU A 112 1.59 3.29 -16.49
CA GLU A 112 0.79 4.45 -16.87
C GLU A 112 -0.09 4.83 -15.67
N THR A 113 0.00 6.08 -15.25
CA THR A 113 -0.71 6.61 -14.08
C THR A 113 -1.09 8.07 -14.31
N ARG A 114 -1.67 8.70 -13.31
CA ARG A 114 -2.07 10.10 -13.36
C ARG A 114 -1.44 10.87 -12.20
N ILE A 115 -0.71 11.93 -12.53
CA ILE A 115 -0.08 12.83 -11.55
C ILE A 115 -0.53 14.25 -11.86
N GLU A 116 -1.02 14.97 -10.85
CA GLU A 116 -1.45 16.37 -10.95
C GLU A 116 -2.46 16.63 -12.09
N GLY A 117 -3.26 15.63 -12.43
CA GLY A 117 -4.27 15.73 -13.48
C GLY A 117 -3.81 15.29 -14.88
N GLU A 118 -2.54 14.98 -15.07
CA GLU A 118 -1.98 14.54 -16.35
C GLU A 118 -1.65 13.05 -16.36
N THR A 119 -1.94 12.39 -17.49
CA THR A 119 -1.57 10.99 -17.70
C THR A 119 -0.09 10.91 -18.07
N CYS A 120 0.67 10.14 -17.30
CA CYS A 120 2.10 9.98 -17.50
C CYS A 120 2.58 8.58 -17.15
N LYS A 121 3.78 8.22 -17.59
CA LYS A 121 4.50 7.02 -17.14
C LYS A 121 5.31 7.37 -15.91
N TYR A 122 5.05 6.65 -14.81
CA TYR A 122 5.74 6.88 -13.54
C TYR A 122 5.94 5.57 -12.79
N PHE A 123 6.79 5.55 -11.78
CA PHE A 123 6.96 4.36 -10.95
C PHE A 123 5.72 4.13 -10.10
N SER A 124 5.34 2.86 -9.97
CA SER A 124 4.18 2.43 -9.19
C SER A 124 4.43 2.50 -7.69
N ALA A 125 3.38 2.45 -6.91
CA ALA A 125 3.46 2.39 -5.44
C ALA A 125 4.07 1.06 -4.95
N LEU A 126 4.45 1.00 -3.67
CA LEU A 126 4.84 -0.25 -3.00
C LEU A 126 3.71 -1.28 -3.05
N ILE A 127 2.48 -0.86 -2.76
CA ILE A 127 1.27 -1.68 -2.79
C ILE A 127 0.33 -1.10 -3.86
N ASN A 128 -0.08 -1.93 -4.80
CA ASN A 128 -0.96 -1.55 -5.90
C ASN A 128 -2.19 -2.46 -5.90
N ALA A 129 -3.38 -1.84 -5.90
CA ALA A 129 -4.68 -2.50 -5.97
C ALA A 129 -5.57 -1.69 -6.92
N ASN A 130 -5.46 -1.94 -8.21
CA ASN A 130 -6.15 -1.17 -9.24
C ASN A 130 -7.37 -1.93 -9.75
N GLY A 131 -8.56 -1.30 -9.70
CA GLY A 131 -9.81 -1.88 -10.14
C GLY A 131 -10.26 -3.10 -9.34
N LEU A 132 -9.88 -3.19 -8.07
CA LEU A 132 -10.24 -4.29 -7.18
C LEU A 132 -11.39 -3.89 -6.25
N ASP A 133 -12.44 -4.68 -6.22
CA ASP A 133 -13.54 -4.52 -5.26
C ASP A 133 -13.21 -5.24 -3.95
N GLY A 134 -13.46 -4.54 -2.81
CA GLY A 134 -13.33 -5.11 -1.48
C GLY A 134 -11.89 -5.40 -1.03
N PHE A 135 -10.86 -4.83 -1.70
CA PHE A 135 -9.47 -4.96 -1.26
C PHE A 135 -9.28 -4.40 0.15
N THR A 136 -8.65 -5.17 1.02
CA THR A 136 -8.46 -4.84 2.42
C THR A 136 -6.99 -4.87 2.80
N ILE A 137 -6.55 -3.85 3.54
CA ILE A 137 -5.28 -3.82 4.26
C ILE A 137 -5.61 -3.74 5.74
N CYS A 138 -5.11 -4.69 6.53
CA CYS A 138 -5.35 -4.71 7.98
C CYS A 138 -4.17 -5.30 8.75
N GLY A 139 -4.29 -5.37 10.08
CA GLY A 139 -3.24 -5.85 10.98
C GLY A 139 -2.69 -4.75 11.88
N LYS A 140 -1.70 -5.11 12.70
CA LYS A 140 -1.04 -4.19 13.64
C LYS A 140 0.41 -3.88 13.26
N GLY A 141 0.87 -4.40 12.12
CA GLY A 141 2.22 -4.18 11.61
C GLY A 141 2.39 -2.84 10.91
N THR A 142 3.48 -2.71 10.17
CA THR A 142 3.91 -1.45 9.57
C THR A 142 4.10 -1.57 8.07
N ILE A 143 3.63 -0.60 7.31
CA ILE A 143 4.02 -0.34 5.93
C ILE A 143 5.00 0.83 5.96
N ASN A 144 6.25 0.57 5.56
CA ASN A 144 7.30 1.57 5.53
C ASN A 144 7.71 1.85 4.07
N GLY A 145 7.36 3.00 3.55
CA GLY A 145 7.70 3.40 2.17
C GLY A 145 9.20 3.62 1.93
N ASN A 146 10.00 3.78 3.00
CA ASN A 146 11.47 3.95 2.95
C ASN A 146 11.93 5.04 1.95
N GLY A 147 11.18 6.12 1.82
CA GLY A 147 11.34 7.12 0.75
C GLY A 147 12.40 8.19 1.01
N MET A 148 13.18 8.13 2.09
CA MET A 148 14.10 9.20 2.46
C MET A 148 15.16 9.47 1.37
N HIS A 149 15.77 8.40 0.84
CA HIS A 149 16.76 8.51 -0.24
C HIS A 149 16.16 9.16 -1.49
N TYR A 150 14.97 8.73 -1.91
CA TYR A 150 14.23 9.34 -3.02
C TYR A 150 13.99 10.84 -2.80
N TRP A 151 13.55 11.25 -1.62
CA TRP A 151 13.29 12.65 -1.30
C TRP A 151 14.57 13.50 -1.28
N GLN A 152 15.67 12.97 -0.79
CA GLN A 152 16.95 13.64 -0.83
C GLN A 152 17.40 13.90 -2.27
N GLU A 153 17.37 12.90 -3.13
CA GLU A 153 17.68 13.02 -4.55
C GLU A 153 16.74 14.00 -5.28
N PHE A 154 15.45 13.93 -4.97
CA PHE A 154 14.45 14.83 -5.54
C PHE A 154 14.75 16.31 -5.19
N TRP A 155 15.06 16.59 -3.93
CA TRP A 155 15.33 17.96 -3.49
C TRP A 155 16.65 18.48 -4.04
N ILE A 156 17.71 17.69 -4.09
CA ILE A 156 18.99 18.03 -4.71
C ILE A 156 18.77 18.39 -6.18
N ARG A 157 18.03 17.57 -6.93
CA ARG A 157 17.74 17.82 -8.32
C ARG A 157 16.89 19.08 -8.53
N ARG A 158 15.91 19.31 -7.68
CA ARG A 158 15.04 20.50 -7.71
C ARG A 158 15.88 21.78 -7.47
N GLU A 159 16.78 21.77 -6.52
CA GLU A 159 17.68 22.87 -6.24
C GLU A 159 18.60 23.14 -7.44
N TRP A 160 19.22 22.10 -7.96
CA TRP A 160 20.04 22.18 -9.15
C TRP A 160 19.27 22.76 -10.35
N ASN A 161 18.05 22.31 -10.61
CA ASN A 161 17.21 22.85 -11.68
C ASN A 161 16.90 24.33 -11.50
N ARG A 162 16.71 24.79 -10.26
CA ARG A 162 16.46 26.21 -9.96
C ARG A 162 17.67 27.07 -10.28
N GLU A 163 18.87 26.57 -10.05
CA GLU A 163 20.13 27.31 -10.23
C GLU A 163 20.71 27.14 -11.65
N CYS A 164 20.33 26.08 -12.35
CA CYS A 164 20.84 25.79 -13.68
C CYS A 164 20.33 26.78 -14.71
N THR A 165 21.24 27.45 -15.41
CA THR A 165 20.92 28.38 -16.50
C THR A 165 20.73 27.72 -17.86
N ASN A 166 21.15 26.45 -18.01
CA ASN A 166 21.00 25.66 -19.23
C ASN A 166 19.63 24.99 -19.27
N LYS A 167 18.71 25.52 -20.09
CA LYS A 167 17.34 24.99 -20.23
C LYS A 167 17.28 23.56 -20.76
N ASP A 168 18.23 23.15 -21.58
CA ASP A 168 18.27 21.79 -22.12
C ASP A 168 18.67 20.74 -21.08
N ALA A 169 19.34 21.17 -20.02
CA ALA A 169 19.75 20.34 -18.91
C ALA A 169 18.70 20.24 -17.78
N GLN A 170 17.66 21.09 -17.79
CA GLN A 170 16.61 21.16 -16.76
C GLN A 170 15.51 20.09 -16.90
N ARG A 171 15.73 18.98 -17.58
CA ARG A 171 14.73 17.93 -17.83
C ARG A 171 14.63 16.91 -16.72
#